data_cd01330c8ce862eec96613e114869808
#
_entry.id   cd01330c8ce862eec96613e114869808
#
_cell.length_a   1.000
_cell.length_b   1.000
_cell.length_c   1.000
_cell.angle_alpha   90.00
_cell.angle_beta   90.00
_cell.angle_gamma   90.00
#
_symmetry.space_group_name_H-M   'P 1'
#
loop_
_entity.id
_entity.type
_entity.pdbx_description
1 polymer ?
#
loop_
_entity_poly.entity_id
_entity_poly.type
_entity_poly.pdbx_seq_one_letter_code
_entity_poly.pdbx_strand_id
1 'polypeptide(L)'
;GPITVEFVDAYAPAKNHEAMHFDTTGCETKEFKAAGGVADSGDAANLTGIDCASYSIEAADGYTLDSSNEEREKADFFHDETGGRLHISIFPRSPEEEIASLEQVYEGKETTTDQVEYNGITWLRFTGPDNGHTLFATAPATGETVRVSIGWKIDWDAAVPMMEALKLK
;
A
#
# COMPACT_ATOMS: atom_id res chain seq x y z
N GLY A 1 -14.19 38.92 -0.61
CA GLY A 1 -13.87 38.29 -0.53
C GLY A 1 -14.03 37.58 -0.72
N PRO A 2 -13.97 37.87 -0.91
CA PRO A 2 -13.97 36.99 -0.97
C PRO A 2 -14.54 36.01 -1.20
N ILE A 3 -14.80 35.82 -1.22
CA ILE A 3 -15.21 34.84 -1.30
C ILE A 3 -15.83 34.28 -0.95
N THR A 4 -16.31 34.37 -0.99
CA THR A 4 -16.78 33.73 -0.52
C THR A 4 -17.34 32.69 -0.51
N VAL A 5 -17.59 32.74 -0.28
CA VAL A 5 -17.87 31.74 -0.17
C VAL A 5 -18.63 31.18 0.09
N GLU A 6 -19.07 31.17 -0.17
CA GLU A 6 -19.56 30.69 0.10
C GLU A 6 -19.92 29.66 0.28
N PHE A 7 -20.29 29.94 0.46
CA PHE A 7 -20.39 29.01 0.73
C PHE A 7 -21.19 28.53 1.18
N VAL A 8 -21.61 28.94 1.06
CA VAL A 8 -21.93 28.60 1.40
C VAL A 8 -22.60 27.99 1.75
N ASP A 9 -22.84 28.24 1.65
CA ASP A 9 -23.04 27.72 1.91
C ASP A 9 -23.48 26.95 2.16
N ALA A 10 -23.83 27.39 2.06
CA ALA A 10 -23.69 26.80 2.09
C ALA A 10 -23.72 26.42 2.48
N TYR A 11 -24.04 27.10 2.55
CA TYR A 11 -23.57 27.03 2.76
C TYR A 11 -23.72 27.79 3.12
N ALA A 12 -23.91 28.31 3.00
CA ALA A 12 -23.44 29.08 3.05
C ALA A 12 -23.48 29.91 3.02
N PRO A 13 -23.85 30.43 2.89
CA PRO A 13 -23.45 31.20 2.59
C PRO A 13 -23.07 31.80 2.64
N ALA A 14 -23.04 32.15 2.55
CA ALA A 14 -22.20 32.61 2.29
C ALA A 14 -21.85 33.20 2.45
N LYS A 15 -21.68 33.25 2.46
CA LYS A 15 -20.90 33.61 2.43
C LYS A 15 -20.24 33.62 2.62
N ASN A 16 -20.44 34.00 2.69
CA ASN A 16 -19.43 33.94 2.67
C ASN A 16 -18.96 33.86 2.66
N HIS A 17 -18.79 33.94 2.71
CA HIS A 17 -17.80 33.72 2.51
C HIS A 17 -17.13 34.07 2.54
N GLU A 18 -16.85 34.23 2.54
CA GLU A 18 -15.91 34.49 2.43
C GLU A 18 -15.35 34.23 2.55
N ALA A 19 -15.51 34.37 2.80
CA ALA A 19 -14.53 34.06 2.88
C ALA A 19 -14.09 33.51 2.99
N MET A 20 -13.97 33.63 2.99
CA MET A 20 -13.18 33.00 3.06
C MET A 20 -12.45 32.89 2.63
N HIS A 21 -12.09 33.24 2.62
CA HIS A 21 -11.00 33.17 2.17
C HIS A 21 -10.41 32.97 2.30
N PHE A 22 -10.11 32.97 2.51
CA PHE A 22 -9.12 32.59 2.66
C PHE A 22 -8.44 33.01 2.46
N ASP A 23 -8.06 33.42 2.61
CA ASP A 23 -7.04 33.84 2.51
C ASP A 23 -6.42 33.60 2.27
N THR A 24 -6.23 33.42 2.39
CA THR A 24 -5.28 33.00 2.25
C THR A 24 -4.46 33.27 1.98
N THR A 25 -4.53 33.69 1.99
CA THR A 25 -3.37 34.03 1.79
C THR A 25 -2.35 33.53 2.30
N GLY A 26 -1.99 33.42 2.53
CA GLY A 26 -0.92 32.87 3.04
C GLY A 26 -0.87 31.50 3.27
N CYS A 27 -1.48 31.33 3.25
CA CYS A 27 -1.32 30.25 3.51
C CYS A 27 -0.76 29.55 2.72
N GLU A 28 -0.54 30.04 2.40
CA GLU A 28 0.10 29.55 1.95
C GLU A 28 0.57 28.88 1.53
N THR A 29 0.48 28.75 1.44
CA THR A 29 1.10 28.09 1.18
C THR A 29 2.00 27.92 0.88
N LYS A 30 2.49 28.18 1.11
CA LYS A 30 3.53 28.06 1.06
C LYS A 30 4.12 27.30 1.26
N GLU A 31 4.19 27.11 1.80
CA GLU A 31 4.84 26.43 2.11
C GLU A 31 4.82 25.41 1.92
N PHE A 32 4.50 25.29 1.93
CA PHE A 32 4.68 24.26 1.79
C PHE A 32 5.15 23.77 1.07
N LYS A 33 5.19 24.23 0.70
CA LYS A 33 5.92 23.79 0.11
C LYS A 33 6.82 23.53 0.07
N ALA A 34 6.97 23.94 0.31
CA ALA A 34 8.05 23.62 0.31
C ALA A 34 8.53 23.16 1.04
N ALA A 35 8.26 23.45 1.35
CA ALA A 35 8.78 22.89 1.92
C ALA A 35 8.80 21.95 2.12
N GLY A 36 8.74 22.36 2.43
CA GLY A 36 9.19 21.34 2.95
C GLY A 36 9.04 20.27 2.41
N GLY A 37 8.27 20.08 2.51
CA GLY A 37 8.17 18.90 1.82
C GLY A 37 9.06 18.82 0.63
N VAL A 38 9.49 19.90 0.18
CA VAL A 38 10.28 19.88 -1.03
C VAL A 38 11.54 19.03 -0.87
N ALA A 39 12.30 19.30 0.16
CA ALA A 39 13.50 18.51 0.37
C ALA A 39 13.14 17.05 0.64
N ASP A 40 12.10 16.87 1.44
CA ASP A 40 11.65 15.52 1.74
C ASP A 40 11.15 14.82 0.51
N SER A 41 10.52 15.55 -0.38
CA SER A 41 10.06 14.96 -1.63
C SER A 41 11.24 14.44 -2.44
N GLY A 42 12.34 15.16 -2.46
CA GLY A 42 13.52 14.69 -3.16
C GLY A 42 14.04 13.39 -2.59
N ASP A 43 14.09 13.31 -1.26
CA ASP A 43 14.54 12.10 -0.61
C ASP A 43 13.57 10.95 -0.88
N ALA A 44 12.27 11.24 -0.78
CA ALA A 44 11.27 10.21 -1.01
C ALA A 44 11.35 9.66 -2.43
N ALA A 45 11.68 10.51 -3.41
CA ALA A 45 11.78 10.08 -4.79
C ALA A 45 12.91 9.07 -4.99
N ASN A 46 13.86 8.99 -4.08
CA ASN A 46 14.98 8.07 -4.18
C ASN A 46 14.77 6.78 -3.40
N LEU A 47 13.65 6.66 -2.71
CA LEU A 47 13.38 5.44 -1.96
C LEU A 47 12.93 4.34 -2.91
N THR A 48 13.47 3.16 -2.72
CA THR A 48 13.14 1.99 -3.51
C THR A 48 12.53 0.88 -2.67
N GLY A 49 12.39 1.09 -1.36
CA GLY A 49 11.86 0.06 -0.48
C GLY A 49 11.35 0.64 0.81
N ILE A 50 11.03 -0.26 1.73
CA ILE A 50 10.51 0.09 3.05
C ILE A 50 11.18 -0.82 4.08
N ASP A 51 11.42 -0.25 5.27
CA ASP A 51 11.97 -1.00 6.39
C ASP A 51 11.13 -0.66 7.61
N CYS A 52 10.28 -1.58 8.02
CA CYS A 52 9.36 -1.35 9.13
C CYS A 52 9.50 -2.44 10.19
N ALA A 53 8.60 -2.43 11.19
CA ALA A 53 8.75 -3.33 12.35
C ALA A 53 8.58 -4.80 11.98
N SER A 54 7.70 -5.11 11.04
CA SER A 54 7.36 -6.49 10.70
C SER A 54 8.16 -7.02 9.52
N TYR A 55 8.65 -6.16 8.63
CA TYR A 55 9.31 -6.62 7.41
C TYR A 55 10.16 -5.52 6.79
N SER A 56 10.99 -5.93 5.84
CA SER A 56 11.71 -5.00 4.98
C SER A 56 11.70 -5.55 3.56
N ILE A 57 11.71 -4.65 2.59
CA ILE A 57 11.73 -5.03 1.18
C ILE A 57 12.33 -3.89 0.35
N GLU A 58 13.18 -4.26 -0.61
CA GLU A 58 13.66 -3.36 -1.66
C GLU A 58 13.03 -3.82 -2.97
N ALA A 59 12.64 -2.87 -3.80
CA ALA A 59 12.04 -3.21 -5.09
C ALA A 59 13.02 -4.03 -5.92
N ALA A 60 12.57 -5.18 -6.40
CA ALA A 60 13.35 -5.99 -7.31
C ALA A 60 13.35 -5.34 -8.69
N ASP A 61 14.26 -5.79 -9.55
CA ASP A 61 14.31 -5.31 -10.92
C ASP A 61 12.93 -5.49 -11.57
N GLY A 62 12.49 -4.46 -12.27
CA GLY A 62 11.18 -4.49 -12.92
C GLY A 62 10.05 -3.98 -12.05
N TYR A 63 10.34 -3.51 -10.85
CA TYR A 63 9.35 -2.97 -9.94
C TYR A 63 9.73 -1.57 -9.48
N THR A 64 8.72 -0.75 -9.24
CA THR A 64 8.90 0.61 -8.74
C THR A 64 8.03 0.80 -7.51
N LEU A 65 8.61 1.36 -6.45
CA LEU A 65 7.86 1.71 -5.25
C LEU A 65 6.97 2.92 -5.57
N ASP A 66 5.67 2.74 -5.43
CA ASP A 66 4.71 3.81 -5.69
C ASP A 66 4.45 4.63 -4.43
N SER A 67 4.23 3.96 -3.31
CA SER A 67 3.98 4.64 -2.04
C SER A 67 4.33 3.71 -0.90
N SER A 68 4.66 4.31 0.26
CA SER A 68 4.93 3.54 1.45
C SER A 68 4.60 4.35 2.68
N ASN A 69 4.35 3.65 3.78
CA ASN A 69 4.09 4.26 5.07
C ASN A 69 4.66 3.32 6.13
N GLU A 70 5.83 3.67 6.67
CA GLU A 70 6.53 2.80 7.60
C GLU A 70 5.76 2.62 8.90
N GLU A 71 5.08 3.66 9.34
CA GLU A 71 4.33 3.60 10.59
C GLU A 71 3.16 2.63 10.48
N ARG A 72 2.49 2.62 9.34
CA ARG A 72 1.37 1.71 9.09
C ARG A 72 1.81 0.42 8.42
N GLU A 73 3.10 0.30 8.13
CA GLU A 73 3.71 -0.89 7.54
C GLU A 73 3.03 -1.28 6.23
N LYS A 74 2.83 -0.29 5.38
CA LYS A 74 2.20 -0.48 4.07
C LYS A 74 3.15 -0.07 2.97
N ALA A 75 3.12 -0.81 1.86
CA ALA A 75 3.91 -0.47 0.68
C ALA A 75 3.16 -0.92 -0.56
N ASP A 76 3.23 -0.08 -1.60
CA ASP A 76 2.64 -0.35 -2.90
C ASP A 76 3.71 -0.29 -3.97
N PHE A 77 3.76 -1.30 -4.80
CA PHE A 77 4.72 -1.38 -5.90
C PHE A 77 3.98 -1.57 -7.21
N PHE A 78 4.58 -1.06 -8.28
CA PHE A 78 4.15 -1.34 -9.65
C PHE A 78 5.10 -2.34 -10.28
N HIS A 79 4.56 -3.22 -11.09
CA HIS A 79 5.35 -3.98 -12.06
C HIS A 79 5.48 -3.11 -13.30
N ASP A 80 6.70 -2.70 -13.62
CA ASP A 80 6.94 -1.66 -14.65
C ASP A 80 6.39 -2.04 -16.02
N GLU A 81 6.50 -3.31 -16.36
CA GLU A 81 6.12 -3.78 -17.69
C GLU A 81 4.61 -3.83 -17.88
N THR A 82 3.89 -4.31 -16.87
CA THR A 82 2.45 -4.57 -17.02
C THR A 82 1.57 -3.55 -16.32
N GLY A 83 2.15 -2.73 -15.42
CA GLY A 83 1.38 -1.84 -14.58
C GLY A 83 0.63 -2.55 -13.47
N GLY A 84 0.87 -3.85 -13.29
CA GLY A 84 0.25 -4.59 -12.21
C GLY A 84 0.72 -4.11 -10.85
N ARG A 85 -0.08 -4.36 -9.84
CA ARG A 85 0.21 -3.88 -8.49
C ARG A 85 0.55 -5.00 -7.54
N LEU A 86 1.48 -4.72 -6.65
CA LEU A 86 1.81 -5.60 -5.54
C LEU A 86 1.74 -4.74 -4.27
N HIS A 87 0.87 -5.14 -3.34
CA HIS A 87 0.61 -4.37 -2.13
C HIS A 87 0.96 -5.19 -0.91
N ILE A 88 1.67 -4.57 0.06
CA ILE A 88 2.02 -5.22 1.31
C ILE A 88 1.38 -4.45 2.45
N SER A 89 0.78 -5.18 3.39
CA SER A 89 0.14 -4.59 4.57
C SER A 89 0.19 -5.59 5.71
N ILE A 90 -0.24 -5.16 6.91
CA ILE A 90 -0.26 -6.04 8.07
C ILE A 90 -1.68 -6.14 8.62
N PHE A 91 -1.96 -7.27 9.26
CA PHE A 91 -3.26 -7.56 9.86
C PHE A 91 -3.07 -8.27 11.20
N PRO A 92 -3.99 -8.09 12.14
CA PRO A 92 -3.85 -8.71 13.47
C PRO A 92 -4.28 -10.18 13.52
N ARG A 93 -5.06 -10.65 12.55
CA ARG A 93 -5.55 -12.04 12.56
C ARG A 93 -4.50 -12.96 11.96
N SER A 94 -4.59 -14.24 12.31
CA SER A 94 -3.62 -15.23 11.82
C SER A 94 -3.75 -15.43 10.32
N PRO A 95 -2.69 -15.94 9.67
CA PRO A 95 -2.76 -16.27 8.24
C PRO A 95 -3.92 -17.21 7.93
N GLU A 96 -4.16 -18.19 8.80
CA GLU A 96 -5.22 -19.18 8.59
C GLU A 96 -6.59 -18.51 8.62
N GLU A 97 -6.78 -17.57 9.53
CA GLU A 97 -8.06 -16.83 9.61
C GLU A 97 -8.25 -15.95 8.39
N GLU A 98 -7.18 -15.33 7.88
CA GLU A 98 -7.29 -14.49 6.69
C GLU A 98 -7.61 -15.33 5.47
N ILE A 99 -7.00 -16.49 5.33
CA ILE A 99 -7.28 -17.40 4.23
C ILE A 99 -8.75 -17.86 4.29
N ALA A 100 -9.23 -18.23 5.48
CA ALA A 100 -10.61 -18.67 5.64
C ALA A 100 -11.60 -17.59 5.22
N SER A 101 -11.30 -16.33 5.55
CA SER A 101 -12.11 -15.21 5.12
C SER A 101 -12.17 -15.10 3.61
N LEU A 102 -11.02 -15.24 2.94
CA LEU A 102 -10.99 -15.17 1.49
C LEU A 102 -11.75 -16.31 0.85
N GLU A 103 -11.59 -17.52 1.39
CA GLU A 103 -12.33 -18.69 0.86
C GLU A 103 -13.82 -18.48 0.98
N GLN A 104 -14.27 -17.86 2.04
CA GLN A 104 -15.69 -17.56 2.22
C GLN A 104 -16.18 -16.51 1.23
N VAL A 105 -15.39 -15.45 1.02
CA VAL A 105 -15.74 -14.39 0.08
C VAL A 105 -15.88 -14.94 -1.35
N TYR A 106 -15.03 -15.90 -1.70
CA TYR A 106 -15.00 -16.46 -3.05
C TYR A 106 -15.69 -17.81 -3.13
N GLU A 107 -16.56 -18.12 -2.18
CA GLU A 107 -17.28 -19.38 -2.17
C GLU A 107 -18.03 -19.56 -3.49
N GLY A 108 -17.91 -20.76 -4.08
CA GLY A 108 -18.52 -21.02 -5.37
C GLY A 108 -17.69 -20.61 -6.56
N LYS A 109 -16.55 -19.99 -6.34
CA LYS A 109 -15.61 -19.60 -7.40
C LYS A 109 -14.43 -20.56 -7.41
N GLU A 110 -13.75 -20.60 -8.55
CA GLU A 110 -12.59 -21.47 -8.68
C GLU A 110 -11.37 -20.79 -8.03
N THR A 111 -10.90 -21.34 -6.91
CA THR A 111 -9.78 -20.80 -6.16
C THR A 111 -8.92 -21.94 -5.67
N THR A 112 -7.66 -21.63 -5.31
CA THR A 112 -6.77 -22.63 -4.70
C THR A 112 -6.05 -22.00 -3.54
N THR A 113 -5.64 -22.83 -2.58
CA THR A 113 -4.81 -22.43 -1.44
C THR A 113 -3.68 -23.42 -1.32
N ASP A 114 -2.44 -22.92 -1.29
CA ASP A 114 -1.28 -23.79 -1.11
C ASP A 114 -0.23 -23.05 -0.29
N GLN A 115 0.97 -23.60 -0.21
CA GLN A 115 2.06 -23.02 0.55
C GLN A 115 3.27 -22.84 -0.34
N VAL A 116 4.00 -21.74 -0.12
CA VAL A 116 5.28 -21.49 -0.78
C VAL A 116 6.25 -21.01 0.28
N GLU A 117 7.53 -21.19 0.01
CA GLU A 117 8.56 -20.82 0.99
C GLU A 117 9.57 -19.88 0.36
N TYR A 118 9.84 -18.76 1.05
CA TYR A 118 10.84 -17.78 0.62
C TYR A 118 11.56 -17.27 1.86
N ASN A 119 12.89 -17.22 1.79
CA ASN A 119 13.74 -16.71 2.87
C ASN A 119 13.46 -17.41 4.20
N GLY A 120 13.18 -18.72 4.16
CA GLY A 120 12.92 -19.49 5.35
C GLY A 120 11.55 -19.30 5.96
N ILE A 121 10.68 -18.55 5.30
CA ILE A 121 9.32 -18.27 5.78
C ILE A 121 8.35 -19.03 4.88
N THR A 122 7.41 -19.73 5.52
CA THR A 122 6.32 -20.40 4.79
C THR A 122 5.14 -19.46 4.69
N TRP A 123 4.69 -19.23 3.47
CA TRP A 123 3.55 -18.38 3.17
C TRP A 123 2.37 -19.23 2.77
N LEU A 124 1.19 -18.88 3.27
CA LEU A 124 -0.06 -19.42 2.74
C LEU A 124 -0.42 -18.57 1.51
N ARG A 125 -0.65 -19.23 0.38
CA ARG A 125 -0.94 -18.52 -0.87
C ARG A 125 -2.33 -18.87 -1.34
N PHE A 126 -3.18 -17.87 -1.45
CA PHE A 126 -4.53 -17.98 -2.01
C PHE A 126 -4.49 -17.47 -3.45
N THR A 127 -5.00 -18.26 -4.38
CA THR A 127 -5.09 -17.85 -5.79
C THR A 127 -6.55 -17.70 -6.13
N GLY A 128 -6.94 -16.48 -6.54
CA GLY A 128 -8.30 -16.16 -6.88
C GLY A 128 -8.69 -16.61 -8.29
N PRO A 129 -9.96 -16.45 -8.65
CA PRO A 129 -10.44 -16.88 -9.96
C PRO A 129 -9.85 -16.10 -11.13
N ASP A 130 -9.31 -14.92 -10.86
CA ASP A 130 -8.66 -14.10 -11.89
C ASP A 130 -7.15 -14.31 -11.94
N ASN A 131 -6.63 -15.30 -11.20
CA ASN A 131 -5.20 -15.59 -11.09
C ASN A 131 -4.42 -14.55 -10.31
N GLY A 132 -5.08 -13.68 -9.56
CA GLY A 132 -4.41 -12.85 -8.57
C GLY A 132 -4.04 -13.69 -7.37
N HIS A 133 -2.99 -13.31 -6.66
CA HIS A 133 -2.50 -14.07 -5.51
C HIS A 133 -2.52 -13.20 -4.27
N THR A 134 -2.87 -13.81 -3.15
CA THR A 134 -2.77 -13.16 -1.84
C THR A 134 -2.04 -14.11 -0.92
N LEU A 135 -0.95 -13.61 -0.30
CA LEU A 135 -0.10 -14.44 0.55
C LEU A 135 -0.09 -13.90 1.96
N PHE A 136 0.01 -14.81 2.92
CA PHE A 136 0.00 -14.47 4.35
C PHE A 136 1.08 -15.24 5.09
N ALA A 137 1.80 -14.54 5.95
CA ALA A 137 2.75 -15.18 6.87
C ALA A 137 2.87 -14.31 8.12
N THR A 138 3.22 -14.92 9.23
CA THR A 138 3.38 -14.22 10.51
C THR A 138 4.79 -13.66 10.61
N ALA A 139 4.90 -12.37 10.93
CA ALA A 139 6.19 -11.75 11.21
C ALA A 139 6.61 -12.11 12.63
N PRO A 140 7.75 -12.77 12.82
CA PRO A 140 8.17 -13.22 14.16
C PRO A 140 8.34 -12.07 15.16
N ALA A 141 8.83 -10.92 14.69
CA ALA A 141 9.15 -9.81 15.61
C ALA A 141 7.93 -9.17 16.21
N THR A 142 6.82 -9.10 15.47
CA THR A 142 5.64 -8.37 15.93
C THR A 142 4.44 -9.27 16.18
N GLY A 143 4.44 -10.48 15.64
CA GLY A 143 3.28 -11.36 15.70
C GLY A 143 2.16 -10.98 14.75
N GLU A 144 2.36 -9.92 13.97
CA GLU A 144 1.37 -9.49 12.98
C GLU A 144 1.44 -10.36 11.75
N THR A 145 0.33 -10.45 11.03
CA THR A 145 0.29 -11.15 9.76
C THR A 145 0.63 -10.18 8.63
N VAL A 146 1.68 -10.51 7.90
CA VAL A 146 2.05 -9.75 6.71
C VAL A 146 1.27 -10.32 5.52
N ARG A 147 0.60 -9.44 4.78
CA ARG A 147 -0.17 -9.81 3.61
C ARG A 147 0.45 -9.19 2.37
N VAL A 148 0.65 -10.03 1.36
CA VAL A 148 1.11 -9.57 0.04
C VAL A 148 -0.01 -9.83 -0.94
N SER A 149 -0.54 -8.76 -1.54
CA SER A 149 -1.58 -8.87 -2.57
C SER A 149 -0.95 -8.61 -3.92
N ILE A 150 -1.09 -9.55 -4.82
CA ILE A 150 -0.49 -9.49 -6.15
C ILE A 150 -1.61 -9.52 -7.18
N GLY A 151 -1.74 -8.44 -7.95
CA GLY A 151 -2.79 -8.31 -8.94
C GLY A 151 -2.61 -9.28 -10.10
N TRP A 152 -3.68 -9.53 -10.82
CA TRP A 152 -3.72 -10.53 -11.89
C TRP A 152 -2.79 -10.20 -13.06
N LYS A 153 -2.38 -8.94 -13.18
CA LYS A 153 -1.47 -8.54 -14.27
C LYS A 153 -0.03 -8.99 -14.04
N ILE A 154 0.28 -9.46 -12.84
CA ILE A 154 1.62 -9.93 -12.50
C ILE A 154 1.57 -11.44 -12.44
N ASP A 155 2.24 -12.12 -13.39
CA ASP A 155 2.37 -13.56 -13.35
C ASP A 155 3.15 -13.98 -12.13
N TRP A 156 2.90 -15.21 -11.63
CA TRP A 156 3.62 -15.68 -10.46
C TRP A 156 5.15 -15.64 -10.65
N ASP A 157 5.62 -16.04 -11.84
CA ASP A 157 7.06 -16.01 -12.11
C ASP A 157 7.63 -14.60 -11.99
N ALA A 158 6.84 -13.59 -12.36
CA ALA A 158 7.26 -12.20 -12.24
C ALA A 158 7.18 -11.71 -10.80
N ALA A 159 6.35 -12.33 -9.96
CA ALA A 159 6.23 -11.95 -8.57
C ALA A 159 7.33 -12.54 -7.70
N VAL A 160 7.94 -13.64 -8.11
CA VAL A 160 8.93 -14.35 -7.31
C VAL A 160 10.09 -13.45 -6.87
N PRO A 161 10.66 -12.58 -7.73
CA PRO A 161 11.76 -11.73 -7.26
C PRO A 161 11.37 -10.83 -6.10
N MET A 162 10.12 -10.38 -6.05
CA MET A 162 9.65 -9.56 -4.93
C MET A 162 9.50 -10.39 -3.67
N MET A 163 9.01 -11.64 -3.81
CA MET A 163 8.92 -12.52 -2.65
C MET A 163 10.32 -12.85 -2.11
N GLU A 164 11.29 -12.97 -2.99
CA GLU A 164 12.68 -13.21 -2.56
C GLU A 164 13.30 -11.98 -1.93
N ALA A 165 12.85 -10.80 -2.30
CA ALA A 165 13.33 -9.55 -1.73
C ALA A 165 12.68 -9.24 -0.38
N LEU A 166 11.53 -9.82 -0.09
CA LEU A 166 10.76 -9.54 1.12
C LEU A 166 11.30 -10.36 2.29
N LYS A 167 11.68 -9.66 3.36
CA LYS A 167 12.23 -10.29 4.55
C LYS A 167 11.36 -9.96 5.75
N LEU A 168 10.84 -10.99 6.40
CA LEU A 168 10.09 -10.82 7.64
C LEU A 168 11.06 -10.73 8.81
N LYS A 169 10.72 -9.93 9.78
CA LYS A 169 11.56 -9.73 10.97
C LYS A 169 11.09 -10.52 12.15
#